data_18ba0b32904d082c0e06e2658039a5fe
#
_entry.id   18ba0b32904d082c0e06e2658039a5fe
#
_cell.length_a   1.000
_cell.length_b   1.000
_cell.length_c   1.000
_cell.angle_alpha   90.00
_cell.angle_beta   90.00
_cell.angle_gamma   90.00
#
_symmetry.space_group_name_H-M   'P 1'
#
loop_
_entity.id
_entity.type
_entity.pdbx_description
1 polymer ?
#
loop_
_entity_poly.entity_id
_entity_poly.type
_entity_poly.pdbx_seq_one_letter_code
_entity_poly.pdbx_strand_id
1 'polypeptide(L)'
;MNLVVNNHNVFLIVFVTFLVSVLLVPIVKKVAEHVGAMDVPNARKVHKKPMPRLGGLAIYIAFLFGYILYGQISTQMISILIGSFLLIIVGIFDDINSVPAKYKFLVQTIAASIVVVYGKLGFSELTILGLSFHFPMIINDILAIFFIVAITNAINLIDGLDGLSSGISAIYFLTIAVIALITNKLGGIDIILSLIMLG
;
A
#
# COMPACT_ATOMS: atom_id res chain seq x y z
N MET A 1 -0.57 -16.67 -23.84
CA MET A 1 -0.97 -15.88 -22.65
C MET A 1 -0.73 -14.42 -22.99
N ASN A 2 -1.79 -13.62 -23.16
CA ASN A 2 -1.61 -12.20 -23.46
C ASN A 2 -1.20 -11.48 -22.18
N LEU A 3 0.08 -11.12 -22.05
CA LEU A 3 0.65 -10.36 -20.93
C LEU A 3 0.39 -8.85 -21.12
N VAL A 4 -0.89 -8.49 -21.35
CA VAL A 4 -1.33 -7.11 -21.59
C VAL A 4 -2.49 -6.78 -20.68
N VAL A 5 -2.36 -5.70 -19.92
CA VAL A 5 -3.38 -5.16 -19.01
C VAL A 5 -3.59 -3.69 -19.39
N ASN A 6 -4.83 -3.26 -19.58
CA ASN A 6 -5.19 -1.89 -20.03
C ASN A 6 -4.39 -1.43 -21.27
N ASN A 7 -4.20 -2.31 -22.27
CA ASN A 7 -3.40 -2.08 -23.47
C ASN A 7 -1.88 -1.88 -23.24
N HIS A 8 -1.38 -2.14 -22.04
CA HIS A 8 0.04 -2.05 -21.71
C HIS A 8 0.62 -3.42 -21.36
N ASN A 9 1.88 -3.63 -21.74
CA ASN A 9 2.59 -4.84 -21.38
C ASN A 9 2.85 -4.90 -19.87
N VAL A 10 2.58 -6.05 -19.24
CA VAL A 10 2.76 -6.28 -17.80
C VAL A 10 4.18 -5.95 -17.35
N PHE A 11 5.20 -6.39 -18.11
CA PHE A 11 6.60 -6.10 -17.78
C PHE A 11 6.93 -4.60 -17.88
N LEU A 12 6.30 -3.88 -18.81
CA LEU A 12 6.49 -2.45 -18.95
C LEU A 12 5.95 -1.69 -17.72
N ILE A 13 4.77 -2.08 -17.22
CA ILE A 13 4.18 -1.47 -16.02
C ILE A 13 5.13 -1.60 -14.84
N VAL A 14 5.56 -2.84 -14.53
CA VAL A 14 6.48 -3.12 -13.42
C VAL A 14 7.82 -2.41 -13.59
N PHE A 15 8.40 -2.47 -14.79
CA PHE A 15 9.72 -1.86 -15.05
C PHE A 15 9.70 -0.34 -14.90
N VAL A 16 8.68 0.33 -15.43
CA VAL A 16 8.57 1.79 -15.35
C VAL A 16 8.34 2.25 -13.91
N THR A 17 7.44 1.59 -13.16
CA THR A 17 7.20 1.94 -11.75
C THR A 17 8.41 1.67 -10.87
N PHE A 18 9.13 0.56 -11.09
CA PHE A 18 10.41 0.26 -10.46
C PHE A 18 11.43 1.37 -10.73
N LEU A 19 11.62 1.75 -11.99
CA LEU A 19 12.58 2.78 -12.37
C LEU A 19 12.27 4.13 -11.71
N VAL A 20 10.99 4.53 -11.69
CA VAL A 20 10.55 5.76 -11.03
C VAL A 20 10.81 5.70 -9.54
N SER A 21 10.49 4.58 -8.88
CA SER A 21 10.75 4.38 -7.46
C SER A 21 12.24 4.54 -7.14
N VAL A 22 13.12 3.85 -7.88
CA VAL A 22 14.58 3.93 -7.72
C VAL A 22 15.10 5.36 -7.89
N LEU A 23 14.58 6.10 -8.87
CA LEU A 23 14.99 7.49 -9.12
C LEU A 23 14.50 8.46 -8.03
N LEU A 24 13.38 8.16 -7.38
CA LEU A 24 12.82 8.98 -6.30
C LEU A 24 13.54 8.79 -4.96
N VAL A 25 14.07 7.61 -4.68
CA VAL A 25 14.75 7.31 -3.40
C VAL A 25 15.83 8.34 -3.03
N PRO A 26 16.81 8.70 -3.89
CA PRO A 26 17.83 9.68 -3.53
C PRO A 26 17.26 11.09 -3.30
N ILE A 27 16.16 11.44 -3.98
CA ILE A 27 15.49 12.73 -3.80
C ILE A 27 14.81 12.77 -2.44
N VAL A 28 14.01 11.75 -2.13
CA VAL A 28 13.28 11.64 -0.86
C VAL A 28 14.25 11.53 0.32
N LYS A 29 15.39 10.86 0.16
CA LYS A 29 16.46 10.83 1.16
C LYS A 29 16.95 12.24 1.52
N LYS A 30 17.22 13.09 0.53
CA LYS A 30 17.64 14.49 0.76
C LYS A 30 16.53 15.29 1.44
N VAL A 31 15.28 15.07 1.07
CA VAL A 31 14.14 15.70 1.73
C VAL A 31 14.07 15.28 3.20
N ALA A 32 14.20 13.98 3.50
CA ALA A 32 14.18 13.46 4.86
C ALA A 32 15.30 14.08 5.74
N GLU A 33 16.50 14.20 5.19
CA GLU A 33 17.64 14.86 5.85
C GLU A 33 17.33 16.35 6.13
N HIS A 34 16.70 17.04 5.19
CA HIS A 34 16.39 18.48 5.31
C HIS A 34 15.28 18.76 6.34
N VAL A 35 14.23 17.92 6.37
CA VAL A 35 13.10 18.08 7.31
C VAL A 35 13.36 17.43 8.67
N GLY A 36 14.50 16.75 8.86
CA GLY A 36 14.86 16.10 10.11
C GLY A 36 14.14 14.77 10.36
N ALA A 37 13.54 14.16 9.34
CA ALA A 37 12.89 12.84 9.43
C ALA A 37 13.94 11.71 9.44
N MET A 38 14.71 11.63 10.53
CA MET A 38 15.84 10.74 10.68
C MET A 38 15.64 9.76 11.84
N ASP A 39 15.90 8.49 11.59
CA ASP A 39 15.92 7.48 12.63
C ASP A 39 17.28 7.43 13.33
N VAL A 40 17.35 7.94 14.54
CA VAL A 40 18.58 7.99 15.34
C VAL A 40 18.81 6.62 16.00
N PRO A 41 20.05 6.08 15.97
CA PRO A 41 20.39 4.84 16.64
C PRO A 41 20.12 4.89 18.15
N ASN A 42 19.61 3.78 18.69
CA ASN A 42 19.49 3.57 20.13
C ASN A 42 19.82 2.11 20.49
N ALA A 43 19.85 1.76 21.76
CA ALA A 43 20.24 0.44 22.24
C ALA A 43 19.39 -0.74 21.72
N ARG A 44 18.21 -0.45 21.14
CA ARG A 44 17.30 -1.48 20.60
C ARG A 44 17.36 -1.61 19.08
N LYS A 45 18.09 -0.71 18.38
CA LYS A 45 18.13 -0.66 16.92
C LYS A 45 19.39 -1.31 16.38
N VAL A 46 19.23 -1.95 15.21
CA VAL A 46 20.33 -2.69 14.55
C VAL A 46 21.31 -1.73 13.85
N HIS A 47 20.82 -0.61 13.31
CA HIS A 47 21.66 0.36 12.60
C HIS A 47 22.49 1.23 13.55
N LYS A 48 23.72 1.54 13.12
CA LYS A 48 24.70 2.31 13.89
C LYS A 48 24.81 3.77 13.45
N LYS A 49 24.17 4.14 12.35
CA LYS A 49 24.17 5.51 11.79
C LYS A 49 22.72 5.99 11.66
N PRO A 50 22.47 7.32 11.73
CA PRO A 50 21.15 7.85 11.45
C PRO A 50 20.68 7.44 10.05
N MET A 51 19.44 6.91 9.96
CA MET A 51 18.84 6.47 8.71
C MET A 51 17.68 7.39 8.33
N PRO A 52 17.58 7.83 7.06
CA PRO A 52 16.45 8.63 6.62
C PRO A 52 15.18 7.76 6.63
N ARG A 53 14.08 8.36 7.14
CA ARG A 53 12.75 7.77 7.13
C ARG A 53 12.03 8.05 5.82
N LEU A 54 10.91 8.49 5.67
CA LEU A 54 10.17 8.92 4.45
C LEU A 54 10.27 7.98 3.22
N GLY A 55 10.79 6.76 3.35
CA GLY A 55 10.89 5.80 2.22
C GLY A 55 9.53 5.53 1.58
N GLY A 56 8.47 5.45 2.38
CA GLY A 56 7.10 5.30 1.92
C GLY A 56 6.62 6.44 1.01
N LEU A 57 7.17 7.64 1.12
CA LEU A 57 6.84 8.76 0.23
C LEU A 57 7.34 8.51 -1.20
N ALA A 58 8.53 7.91 -1.37
CA ALA A 58 9.04 7.54 -2.70
C ALA A 58 8.15 6.49 -3.36
N ILE A 59 7.77 5.46 -2.61
CA ILE A 59 6.85 4.41 -3.08
C ILE A 59 5.49 5.00 -3.45
N TYR A 60 4.94 5.89 -2.62
CA TYR A 60 3.65 6.52 -2.87
C TYR A 60 3.65 7.39 -4.13
N ILE A 61 4.70 8.18 -4.35
CA ILE A 61 4.83 9.01 -5.57
C ILE A 61 4.99 8.12 -6.80
N ALA A 62 5.79 7.03 -6.72
CA ALA A 62 5.93 6.07 -7.81
C ALA A 62 4.59 5.36 -8.13
N PHE A 63 3.84 4.99 -7.09
CA PHE A 63 2.48 4.45 -7.22
C PHE A 63 1.54 5.43 -7.94
N LEU A 64 1.50 6.70 -7.53
CA LEU A 64 0.67 7.72 -8.18
C LEU A 64 1.06 7.90 -9.66
N PHE A 65 2.35 7.95 -9.94
CA PHE A 65 2.87 8.05 -11.32
C PHE A 65 2.45 6.85 -12.17
N GLY A 66 2.65 5.63 -11.66
CA GLY A 66 2.22 4.41 -12.34
C GLY A 66 0.71 4.37 -12.57
N TYR A 67 -0.07 4.83 -11.57
CA TYR A 67 -1.51 4.89 -11.72
C TYR A 67 -1.96 5.91 -12.77
N ILE A 68 -1.34 7.08 -12.85
CA ILE A 68 -1.65 8.10 -13.89
C ILE A 68 -1.38 7.54 -15.29
N LEU A 69 -0.33 6.74 -15.46
CA LEU A 69 0.04 6.19 -16.75
C LEU A 69 -0.80 4.97 -17.17
N TYR A 70 -1.13 4.09 -16.23
CA TYR A 70 -1.67 2.76 -16.53
C TYR A 70 -3.03 2.49 -15.92
N GLY A 71 -3.45 3.27 -14.93
CA GLY A 71 -4.71 3.08 -14.22
C GLY A 71 -5.93 3.61 -14.96
N GLN A 72 -7.09 3.21 -14.48
CA GLN A 72 -8.38 3.73 -14.94
C GLN A 72 -9.12 4.35 -13.76
N ILE A 73 -9.80 5.47 -14.01
CA ILE A 73 -10.57 6.16 -12.97
C ILE A 73 -11.81 5.34 -12.64
N SER A 74 -11.95 4.98 -11.38
CA SER A 74 -13.13 4.31 -10.83
C SER A 74 -13.41 4.82 -9.41
N THR A 75 -14.62 4.62 -8.91
CA THR A 75 -14.97 5.00 -7.53
C THR A 75 -14.10 4.26 -6.51
N GLN A 76 -13.80 2.98 -6.76
CA GLN A 76 -12.89 2.19 -5.94
C GLN A 76 -11.51 2.83 -5.88
N MET A 77 -10.96 3.20 -7.04
CA MET A 77 -9.64 3.78 -7.10
C MET A 77 -9.57 5.15 -6.44
N ILE A 78 -10.58 5.99 -6.63
CA ILE A 78 -10.67 7.28 -5.94
C ILE A 78 -10.66 7.08 -4.43
N SER A 79 -11.41 6.10 -3.91
CA SER A 79 -11.42 5.79 -2.48
C SER A 79 -10.05 5.33 -1.95
N ILE A 80 -9.34 4.49 -2.72
CA ILE A 80 -7.98 4.04 -2.39
C ILE A 80 -7.01 5.22 -2.39
N LEU A 81 -7.09 6.11 -3.38
CA LEU A 81 -6.23 7.30 -3.46
C LEU A 81 -6.46 8.24 -2.27
N ILE A 82 -7.71 8.50 -1.89
CA ILE A 82 -8.04 9.33 -0.73
C ILE A 82 -7.54 8.66 0.56
N GLY A 83 -7.84 7.37 0.75
CA GLY A 83 -7.42 6.61 1.93
C GLY A 83 -5.89 6.56 2.07
N SER A 84 -5.17 6.23 0.99
CA SER A 84 -3.71 6.18 0.99
C SER A 84 -3.08 7.56 1.19
N PHE A 85 -3.68 8.64 0.67
CA PHE A 85 -3.23 10.00 0.91
C PHE A 85 -3.33 10.39 2.40
N LEU A 86 -4.41 10.03 3.09
CA LEU A 86 -4.52 10.24 4.53
C LEU A 86 -3.44 9.47 5.31
N LEU A 87 -3.17 8.22 4.92
CA LEU A 87 -2.15 7.40 5.56
C LEU A 87 -0.74 7.94 5.34
N ILE A 88 -0.40 8.40 4.13
CA ILE A 88 0.93 8.95 3.85
C ILE A 88 1.17 10.26 4.59
N ILE A 89 0.16 11.13 4.70
CA ILE A 89 0.26 12.36 5.48
C ILE A 89 0.59 12.05 6.93
N VAL A 90 -0.16 11.14 7.57
CA VAL A 90 0.11 10.77 8.97
C VAL A 90 1.47 10.08 9.11
N GLY A 91 1.86 9.25 8.13
CA GLY A 91 3.19 8.64 8.09
C GLY A 91 4.32 9.67 8.06
N ILE A 92 4.22 10.70 7.20
CA ILE A 92 5.19 11.80 7.14
C ILE A 92 5.28 12.53 8.49
N PHE A 93 4.14 12.85 9.10
CA PHE A 93 4.15 13.50 10.42
C PHE A 93 4.77 12.60 11.49
N ASP A 94 4.50 11.31 11.47
CA ASP A 94 5.08 10.34 12.40
C ASP A 94 6.60 10.18 12.23
N ASP A 95 7.08 10.25 11.00
CA ASP A 95 8.51 10.18 10.67
C ASP A 95 9.28 11.44 11.10
N ILE A 96 8.63 12.60 11.08
CA ILE A 96 9.23 13.88 11.55
C ILE A 96 9.09 13.98 13.08
N ASN A 97 7.88 13.80 13.59
CA ASN A 97 7.57 13.90 15.01
C ASN A 97 6.63 12.75 15.39
N SER A 98 7.07 11.90 16.31
CA SER A 98 6.31 10.73 16.73
C SER A 98 4.86 11.06 17.08
N VAL A 99 3.91 10.50 16.34
CA VAL A 99 2.47 10.69 16.54
C VAL A 99 1.95 9.64 17.53
N PRO A 100 1.17 10.02 18.56
CA PRO A 100 0.57 9.06 19.48
C PRO A 100 -0.28 8.01 18.75
N ALA A 101 -0.17 6.74 19.17
CA ALA A 101 -0.81 5.61 18.51
C ALA A 101 -2.33 5.78 18.29
N LYS A 102 -3.02 6.44 19.23
CA LYS A 102 -4.47 6.71 19.15
C LYS A 102 -4.85 7.54 17.91
N TYR A 103 -4.04 8.52 17.52
CA TYR A 103 -4.30 9.35 16.35
C TYR A 103 -3.99 8.59 15.05
N LYS A 104 -2.91 7.79 15.04
CA LYS A 104 -2.61 6.89 13.90
C LYS A 104 -3.77 5.92 13.68
N PHE A 105 -4.23 5.27 14.73
CA PHE A 105 -5.36 4.34 14.66
C PHE A 105 -6.66 5.02 14.18
N LEU A 106 -6.94 6.24 14.65
CA LEU A 106 -8.11 7.00 14.19
C LEU A 106 -8.05 7.27 12.69
N VAL A 107 -6.91 7.77 12.19
CA VAL A 107 -6.77 8.08 10.76
C VAL A 107 -6.78 6.81 9.91
N GLN A 108 -6.18 5.71 10.37
CA GLN A 108 -6.27 4.41 9.70
C GLN A 108 -7.72 3.93 9.60
N THR A 109 -8.50 4.09 10.68
CA THR A 109 -9.93 3.71 10.67
C THR A 109 -10.73 4.58 9.71
N ILE A 110 -10.49 5.89 9.66
CA ILE A 110 -11.15 6.80 8.70
C ILE A 110 -10.78 6.42 7.27
N ALA A 111 -9.50 6.21 6.98
CA ALA A 111 -9.02 5.81 5.67
C ALA A 111 -9.64 4.48 5.22
N ALA A 112 -9.65 3.47 6.08
CA ALA A 112 -10.29 2.19 5.81
C ALA A 112 -11.80 2.32 5.58
N SER A 113 -12.49 3.18 6.36
CA SER A 113 -13.93 3.44 6.17
C SER A 113 -14.23 4.08 4.82
N ILE A 114 -13.39 5.00 4.34
CA ILE A 114 -13.52 5.59 3.00
C ILE A 114 -13.39 4.51 1.93
N VAL A 115 -12.40 3.63 2.03
CA VAL A 115 -12.18 2.54 1.07
C VAL A 115 -13.34 1.55 1.06
N VAL A 116 -13.84 1.16 2.24
CA VAL A 116 -14.88 0.14 2.35
C VAL A 116 -16.25 0.71 2.00
N VAL A 117 -16.64 1.82 2.61
CA VAL A 117 -18.02 2.35 2.48
C VAL A 117 -18.20 3.13 1.18
N TYR A 118 -17.32 4.11 0.90
CA TYR A 118 -17.42 4.90 -0.33
C TYR A 118 -16.94 4.12 -1.55
N GLY A 119 -15.81 3.40 -1.44
CA GLY A 119 -15.26 2.56 -2.51
C GLY A 119 -16.02 1.26 -2.74
N LYS A 120 -16.92 0.86 -1.83
CA LYS A 120 -17.63 -0.44 -1.85
C LYS A 120 -16.68 -1.63 -1.96
N LEU A 121 -15.54 -1.55 -1.28
CA LEU A 121 -14.51 -2.59 -1.23
C LEU A 121 -14.58 -3.39 0.09
N GLY A 122 -15.81 -3.71 0.51
CA GLY A 122 -16.08 -4.61 1.61
C GLY A 122 -16.05 -6.09 1.20
N PHE A 123 -16.20 -6.99 2.15
CA PHE A 123 -16.37 -8.40 1.86
C PHE A 123 -17.77 -8.67 1.31
N SER A 124 -17.88 -9.52 0.28
CA SER A 124 -19.18 -10.01 -0.21
C SER A 124 -19.64 -11.27 0.54
N GLU A 125 -18.70 -12.15 0.81
CA GLU A 125 -18.87 -13.39 1.58
C GLU A 125 -17.54 -13.79 2.21
N LEU A 126 -17.60 -14.55 3.28
CA LEU A 126 -16.44 -15.12 3.96
C LEU A 126 -16.53 -16.63 3.87
N THR A 127 -15.61 -17.27 3.13
CA THR A 127 -15.51 -18.71 3.07
C THR A 127 -14.31 -19.19 3.87
N ILE A 128 -14.55 -19.94 4.95
CA ILE A 128 -13.52 -20.51 5.82
C ILE A 128 -13.69 -22.02 5.83
N LEU A 129 -12.64 -22.75 5.48
CA LEU A 129 -12.64 -24.23 5.44
C LEU A 129 -13.79 -24.84 4.63
N GLY A 130 -14.20 -24.15 3.54
CA GLY A 130 -15.30 -24.61 2.67
C GLY A 130 -16.71 -24.23 3.17
N LEU A 131 -16.81 -23.56 4.31
CA LEU A 131 -18.09 -23.03 4.83
C LEU A 131 -18.21 -21.54 4.44
N SER A 132 -19.26 -21.20 3.70
CA SER A 132 -19.55 -19.83 3.30
C SER A 132 -20.49 -19.16 4.31
N PHE A 133 -20.01 -18.06 4.90
CA PHE A 133 -20.75 -17.25 5.86
C PHE A 133 -21.26 -15.99 5.14
N HIS A 134 -22.55 -15.76 5.20
CA HIS A 134 -23.21 -14.56 4.68
C HIS A 134 -23.64 -13.69 5.85
N PHE A 135 -22.96 -12.57 6.02
CA PHE A 135 -23.31 -11.59 7.06
C PHE A 135 -24.08 -10.42 6.46
N PRO A 136 -24.88 -9.70 7.24
CA PRO A 136 -25.42 -8.42 6.84
C PRO A 136 -24.32 -7.45 6.40
N MET A 137 -24.61 -6.59 5.42
CA MET A 137 -23.64 -5.65 4.82
C MET A 137 -22.84 -4.87 5.89
N ILE A 138 -23.49 -4.40 6.93
CA ILE A 138 -22.86 -3.63 8.02
C ILE A 138 -21.76 -4.46 8.71
N ILE A 139 -22.00 -5.76 8.97
CA ILE A 139 -21.03 -6.63 9.61
C ILE A 139 -19.84 -6.88 8.67
N ASN A 140 -20.11 -7.11 7.38
CA ASN A 140 -19.07 -7.28 6.38
C ASN A 140 -18.20 -6.02 6.26
N ASP A 141 -18.78 -4.84 6.27
CA ASP A 141 -18.05 -3.57 6.22
C ASP A 141 -17.18 -3.37 7.47
N ILE A 142 -17.71 -3.65 8.66
CA ILE A 142 -16.94 -3.58 9.93
C ILE A 142 -15.76 -4.56 9.89
N LEU A 143 -15.98 -5.79 9.45
CA LEU A 143 -14.92 -6.79 9.32
C LEU A 143 -13.85 -6.36 8.30
N ALA A 144 -14.25 -5.78 7.17
CA ALA A 144 -13.33 -5.28 6.16
C ALA A 144 -12.50 -4.08 6.68
N ILE A 145 -13.12 -3.13 7.38
CA ILE A 145 -12.41 -2.01 8.02
C ILE A 145 -11.40 -2.54 9.04
N PHE A 146 -11.84 -3.44 9.92
CA PHE A 146 -10.95 -4.07 10.90
C PHE A 146 -9.77 -4.78 10.24
N PHE A 147 -10.02 -5.54 9.17
CA PHE A 147 -8.98 -6.25 8.43
C PHE A 147 -7.96 -5.29 7.81
N ILE A 148 -8.40 -4.21 7.15
CA ILE A 148 -7.49 -3.21 6.57
C ILE A 148 -6.62 -2.57 7.66
N VAL A 149 -7.22 -2.15 8.78
CA VAL A 149 -6.48 -1.55 9.90
C VAL A 149 -5.51 -2.56 10.52
N ALA A 150 -5.93 -3.82 10.70
CA ALA A 150 -5.08 -4.87 11.25
C ALA A 150 -3.86 -5.15 10.35
N ILE A 151 -4.05 -5.28 9.04
CA ILE A 151 -2.96 -5.50 8.08
C ILE A 151 -2.03 -4.29 8.03
N THR A 152 -2.57 -3.06 8.01
CA THR A 152 -1.76 -1.83 8.04
C THR A 152 -0.84 -1.79 9.27
N ASN A 153 -1.36 -2.14 10.45
CA ASN A 153 -0.55 -2.19 11.67
C ASN A 153 0.42 -3.39 11.66
N ALA A 154 0.02 -4.54 11.13
CA ALA A 154 0.90 -5.71 11.02
C ALA A 154 2.12 -5.40 10.14
N ILE A 155 1.93 -4.78 8.97
CA ILE A 155 3.03 -4.37 8.08
C ILE A 155 3.93 -3.35 8.79
N ASN A 156 3.35 -2.38 9.50
CA ASN A 156 4.13 -1.40 10.27
C ASN A 156 4.97 -2.06 11.39
N LEU A 157 4.48 -3.11 12.04
CA LEU A 157 5.23 -3.86 13.06
C LEU A 157 6.38 -4.70 12.46
N ILE A 158 6.21 -5.18 11.23
CA ILE A 158 7.24 -5.95 10.52
C ILE A 158 8.35 -5.03 10.00
N ASP A 159 8.08 -3.74 9.81
CA ASP A 159 9.01 -2.75 9.27
C ASP A 159 10.10 -2.36 10.30
N GLY A 160 10.89 -3.33 10.70
CA GLY A 160 11.99 -3.17 11.66
C GLY A 160 13.37 -3.54 11.11
N LEU A 161 13.43 -4.09 9.90
CA LEU A 161 14.66 -4.50 9.22
C LEU A 161 14.65 -4.00 7.77
N ASP A 162 15.83 -3.60 7.28
CA ASP A 162 16.00 -3.08 5.93
C ASP A 162 15.45 -4.06 4.87
N GLY A 163 14.50 -3.62 4.06
CA GLY A 163 13.92 -4.38 2.98
C GLY A 163 12.90 -5.46 3.39
N LEU A 164 12.66 -5.69 4.69
CA LEU A 164 11.74 -6.77 5.12
C LEU A 164 10.29 -6.45 4.75
N SER A 165 9.81 -5.28 5.09
CA SER A 165 8.44 -4.83 4.78
C SER A 165 8.20 -4.74 3.27
N SER A 166 9.11 -4.11 2.54
CA SER A 166 9.03 -4.01 1.07
C SER A 166 9.13 -5.38 0.39
N GLY A 167 10.00 -6.28 0.87
CA GLY A 167 10.12 -7.64 0.34
C GLY A 167 8.85 -8.47 0.52
N ILE A 168 8.24 -8.43 1.71
CA ILE A 168 6.95 -9.11 1.98
C ILE A 168 5.85 -8.52 1.09
N SER A 169 5.79 -7.19 0.97
CA SER A 169 4.81 -6.51 0.12
C SER A 169 4.99 -6.88 -1.36
N ALA A 170 6.23 -6.96 -1.85
CA ALA A 170 6.53 -7.39 -3.22
C ALA A 170 6.06 -8.84 -3.48
N ILE A 171 6.29 -9.78 -2.55
CA ILE A 171 5.79 -11.16 -2.66
C ILE A 171 4.26 -11.18 -2.69
N TYR A 172 3.61 -10.39 -1.85
CA TYR A 172 2.16 -10.28 -1.81
C TYR A 172 1.59 -9.75 -3.14
N PHE A 173 2.10 -8.65 -3.65
CA PHE A 173 1.64 -8.09 -4.92
C PHE A 173 1.97 -8.98 -6.12
N LEU A 174 3.14 -9.62 -6.14
CA LEU A 174 3.47 -10.61 -7.15
C LEU A 174 2.47 -11.78 -7.14
N THR A 175 2.10 -12.26 -5.96
CA THR A 175 1.14 -13.36 -5.82
C THR A 175 -0.23 -12.96 -6.38
N ILE A 176 -0.74 -11.77 -6.05
CA ILE A 176 -2.01 -11.28 -6.59
C ILE A 176 -1.94 -11.13 -8.13
N ALA A 177 -0.86 -10.55 -8.65
CA ALA A 177 -0.68 -10.38 -10.09
C ALA A 177 -0.65 -11.73 -10.81
N VAL A 178 0.07 -12.73 -10.27
CA VAL A 178 0.13 -14.09 -10.84
C VAL A 178 -1.25 -14.77 -10.81
N ILE A 179 -1.97 -14.68 -9.69
CA ILE A 179 -3.33 -15.24 -9.59
C ILE A 179 -4.25 -14.59 -10.63
N ALA A 180 -4.23 -13.26 -10.76
CA ALA A 180 -5.05 -12.55 -11.74
C ALA A 180 -4.71 -12.95 -13.18
N LEU A 181 -3.43 -13.15 -13.50
CA LEU A 181 -2.98 -13.64 -14.80
C LEU A 181 -3.44 -15.08 -15.09
N ILE A 182 -3.31 -16.00 -14.13
CA ILE A 182 -3.70 -17.40 -14.28
C ILE A 182 -5.23 -17.53 -14.38
N THR A 183 -5.97 -16.76 -13.60
CA THR A 183 -7.45 -16.77 -13.63
C THR A 183 -8.05 -15.95 -14.75
N ASN A 184 -7.20 -15.33 -15.58
CA ASN A 184 -7.59 -14.47 -16.72
C ASN A 184 -8.49 -13.28 -16.32
N LYS A 185 -8.34 -12.77 -15.09
CA LYS A 185 -9.05 -11.60 -14.56
C LYS A 185 -8.26 -10.31 -14.85
N LEU A 186 -8.01 -10.04 -16.13
CA LEU A 186 -7.13 -8.93 -16.57
C LEU A 186 -7.79 -7.55 -16.55
N GLY A 187 -9.11 -7.48 -16.35
CA GLY A 187 -9.86 -6.22 -16.29
C GLY A 187 -10.10 -5.68 -14.88
N GLY A 188 -9.60 -6.36 -13.86
CA GLY A 188 -9.79 -5.96 -12.47
C GLY A 188 -8.84 -4.84 -12.03
N ILE A 189 -9.27 -4.07 -11.03
CA ILE A 189 -8.42 -3.06 -10.39
C ILE A 189 -7.24 -3.70 -9.63
N ASP A 190 -7.43 -4.89 -9.14
CA ASP A 190 -6.49 -5.70 -8.39
C ASP A 190 -5.21 -6.00 -9.16
N ILE A 191 -5.32 -6.38 -10.43
CA ILE A 191 -4.14 -6.67 -11.24
C ILE A 191 -3.32 -5.41 -11.54
N ILE A 192 -3.97 -4.30 -11.91
CA ILE A 192 -3.22 -3.07 -12.25
C ILE A 192 -2.53 -2.49 -11.02
N LEU A 193 -3.20 -2.48 -9.87
CA LEU A 193 -2.62 -2.06 -8.60
C LEU A 193 -1.45 -2.95 -8.19
N SER A 194 -1.60 -4.27 -8.32
CA SER A 194 -0.55 -5.22 -7.95
C SER A 194 0.69 -5.05 -8.82
N LEU A 195 0.54 -4.80 -10.11
CA LEU A 195 1.66 -4.57 -11.02
C LEU A 195 2.38 -3.24 -10.74
N ILE A 196 1.62 -2.18 -10.46
CA ILE A 196 2.19 -0.87 -10.11
C ILE A 196 2.94 -0.94 -8.78
N MET A 197 2.39 -1.63 -7.78
CA MET A 197 2.99 -1.75 -6.45
C MET A 197 4.12 -2.77 -6.38
N LEU A 198 4.24 -3.66 -7.38
CA LEU A 198 5.34 -4.60 -7.49
C LEU A 198 6.63 -3.92 -8.00
N GLY A 199 6.50 -2.91 -8.86
CA GLY A 199 7.62 -2.11 -9.35
C GLY A 199 8.04 -1.03 -8.38
#